data_bde5f9d7046d5a3b5d6491cc7c2bc291
#
_entry.id   bde5f9d7046d5a3b5d6491cc7c2bc291
#
_cell.length_a   1.000
_cell.length_b   1.000
_cell.length_c   1.000
_cell.angle_alpha   90.00
_cell.angle_beta   90.00
_cell.angle_gamma   90.00
#
_symmetry.space_group_name_H-M   'P 1'
#
loop_
_entity.id
_entity.type
_entity.pdbx_description
1 polymer ?
#
loop_
_entity_poly.entity_id
_entity_poly.type
_entity_poly.pdbx_seq_one_letter_code
_entity_poly.pdbx_strand_id
1 'polypeptide(L)'
;TRFKPLTGLLFGQTFTFPGRQRFSYEPLLTRFNFNPVDGASLSTYLKYDYLGEKRFGLAFNPRYAFIRQRLNVQGELYFNPRHSYLHNTRWTLKGGRYIAQFNPDDAISTWINTYQTLVRARNFLRIYEKDYLSAAFAHKRASDWSLRIAFEWADRLRLENLTTQTFYPPDGYVSYGTNAPDAVEYPDPAPLRQKAGVLSFSFEVSPWQRYQTRNGRKTPIPGSSPRSVLNY
;
A
#
# COMPACT_ATOMS: atom_id res chain seq x y z
N THR A 1 -14.90 13.64 -19.24
CA THR A 1 -13.57 13.35 -19.88
C THR A 1 -13.79 12.24 -20.90
N ARG A 2 -13.32 12.45 -22.15
CA ARG A 2 -13.46 11.44 -23.20
C ARG A 2 -12.52 10.27 -22.94
N PHE A 3 -13.02 9.05 -23.03
CA PHE A 3 -12.23 7.84 -22.89
C PHE A 3 -11.19 7.74 -24.02
N LYS A 4 -9.92 7.62 -23.66
CA LYS A 4 -8.81 7.41 -24.58
C LYS A 4 -8.14 6.07 -24.24
N PRO A 5 -8.49 4.96 -24.91
CA PRO A 5 -8.13 3.63 -24.43
C PRO A 5 -6.62 3.39 -24.35
N LEU A 6 -5.86 3.71 -25.38
CA LEU A 6 -4.40 3.46 -25.40
C LEU A 6 -3.64 4.35 -24.40
N THR A 7 -3.88 5.66 -24.43
CA THR A 7 -3.20 6.60 -23.52
C THR A 7 -3.67 6.39 -22.08
N GLY A 8 -4.94 6.04 -21.88
CA GLY A 8 -5.46 5.72 -20.56
C GLY A 8 -4.84 4.48 -19.95
N LEU A 9 -4.70 3.39 -20.69
CA LEU A 9 -4.05 2.17 -20.22
C LEU A 9 -2.58 2.41 -19.86
N LEU A 10 -1.87 3.22 -20.64
CA LEU A 10 -0.44 3.50 -20.40
C LEU A 10 -0.22 4.47 -19.22
N PHE A 11 -1.04 5.51 -19.10
CA PHE A 11 -0.79 6.62 -18.16
C PHE A 11 -1.83 6.76 -17.05
N GLY A 12 -2.81 5.85 -17.00
CA GLY A 12 -3.93 5.94 -16.07
C GLY A 12 -4.93 7.03 -16.50
N GLN A 13 -6.11 6.98 -15.94
CA GLN A 13 -7.13 7.97 -16.22
C GLN A 13 -8.08 8.16 -15.04
N THR A 14 -8.57 9.39 -14.89
CA THR A 14 -9.59 9.75 -13.91
C THR A 14 -10.82 10.30 -14.61
N PHE A 15 -11.98 9.74 -14.29
CA PHE A 15 -13.28 10.17 -14.76
C PHE A 15 -14.03 10.83 -13.62
N THR A 16 -14.58 12.01 -13.87
CA THR A 16 -15.46 12.70 -12.93
C THR A 16 -16.86 12.72 -13.51
N PHE A 17 -17.83 12.24 -12.74
CA PHE A 17 -19.24 12.17 -13.12
C PHE A 17 -20.06 13.21 -12.35
N PRO A 18 -21.26 13.55 -12.83
CA PRO A 18 -22.22 14.34 -12.07
C PRO A 18 -22.50 13.71 -10.69
N GLY A 19 -22.86 14.51 -9.68
CA GLY A 19 -23.14 13.99 -8.34
C GLY A 19 -21.88 13.72 -7.50
N ARG A 20 -20.75 14.38 -7.80
CA ARG A 20 -19.49 14.27 -7.03
C ARG A 20 -18.88 12.87 -7.01
N GLN A 21 -19.05 12.12 -8.08
CA GLN A 21 -18.51 10.79 -8.27
C GLN A 21 -17.21 10.84 -9.07
N ARG A 22 -16.24 10.03 -8.71
CA ARG A 22 -14.96 9.92 -9.41
C ARG A 22 -14.55 8.45 -9.51
N PHE A 23 -14.20 8.03 -10.69
CA PHE A 23 -13.56 6.75 -10.95
C PHE A 23 -12.14 7.00 -11.49
N SER A 24 -11.17 6.27 -10.99
CA SER A 24 -9.79 6.35 -11.45
C SER A 24 -9.16 4.96 -11.54
N TYR A 25 -8.26 4.81 -12.49
CA TYR A 25 -7.39 3.64 -12.55
C TYR A 25 -5.94 4.08 -12.81
N GLU A 26 -5.02 3.32 -12.23
CA GLU A 26 -3.60 3.59 -12.35
C GLU A 26 -3.01 2.97 -13.63
N PRO A 27 -1.91 3.55 -14.17
CA PRO A 27 -1.30 3.09 -15.40
C PRO A 27 -0.72 1.68 -15.25
N LEU A 28 -1.01 0.81 -16.21
CA LEU A 28 -0.49 -0.57 -16.23
C LEU A 28 1.03 -0.60 -16.44
N LEU A 29 1.55 0.34 -17.25
CA LEU A 29 2.97 0.35 -17.60
C LEU A 29 3.88 0.52 -16.37
N THR A 30 3.49 1.38 -15.42
CA THR A 30 4.27 1.62 -14.20
C THR A 30 4.04 0.54 -13.13
N ARG A 31 3.13 -0.37 -13.38
CA ARG A 31 2.72 -1.45 -12.47
C ARG A 31 3.20 -2.83 -12.94
N PHE A 32 4.02 -2.87 -13.99
CA PHE A 32 4.78 -4.05 -14.35
C PHE A 32 5.94 -4.23 -13.38
N ASN A 33 6.13 -5.44 -12.87
CA ASN A 33 7.22 -5.81 -11.98
C ASN A 33 7.79 -7.16 -12.35
N PHE A 34 9.06 -7.35 -12.06
CA PHE A 34 9.73 -8.63 -12.17
C PHE A 34 10.50 -8.93 -10.87
N ASN A 35 10.36 -10.15 -10.37
CA ASN A 35 11.13 -10.69 -9.26
C ASN A 35 11.25 -12.22 -9.39
N PRO A 36 12.22 -12.87 -8.71
CA PRO A 36 12.46 -14.30 -8.85
C PRO A 36 11.31 -15.19 -8.36
N VAL A 37 10.43 -14.69 -7.48
CA VAL A 37 9.30 -15.43 -6.91
C VAL A 37 8.14 -15.54 -7.90
N ASP A 38 7.74 -14.42 -8.47
CA ASP A 38 6.55 -14.33 -9.33
C ASP A 38 6.89 -14.34 -10.82
N GLY A 39 8.18 -14.13 -11.17
CA GLY A 39 8.58 -13.74 -12.50
C GLY A 39 8.01 -12.39 -12.88
N ALA A 40 7.56 -12.25 -14.11
CA ALA A 40 6.78 -11.09 -14.52
C ALA A 40 5.45 -11.04 -13.77
N SER A 41 5.05 -9.85 -13.36
CA SER A 41 3.74 -9.61 -12.76
C SER A 41 3.19 -8.26 -13.19
N LEU A 42 1.87 -8.20 -13.32
CA LEU A 42 1.14 -7.00 -13.71
C LEU A 42 0.05 -6.71 -12.68
N SER A 43 -0.05 -5.48 -12.24
CA SER A 43 -1.10 -5.02 -11.33
C SER A 43 -1.76 -3.75 -11.84
N THR A 44 -2.91 -3.43 -11.30
CA THR A 44 -3.57 -2.13 -11.49
C THR A 44 -4.32 -1.74 -10.23
N TYR A 45 -4.63 -0.47 -10.08
CA TYR A 45 -5.39 0.03 -8.96
C TYR A 45 -6.62 0.76 -9.49
N LEU A 46 -7.77 0.19 -9.20
CA LEU A 46 -9.09 0.71 -9.58
C LEU A 46 -9.71 1.36 -8.38
N LYS A 47 -10.17 2.60 -8.50
CA LYS A 47 -10.73 3.34 -7.38
C LYS A 47 -12.00 4.09 -7.78
N TYR A 48 -13.03 3.96 -6.97
CA TYR A 48 -14.25 4.74 -7.02
C TYR A 48 -14.39 5.57 -5.76
N ASP A 49 -14.64 6.87 -5.90
CA ASP A 49 -14.86 7.80 -4.81
C ASP A 49 -16.20 8.53 -4.97
N TYR A 50 -16.98 8.59 -3.91
CA TYR A 50 -18.07 9.54 -3.73
C TYR A 50 -17.61 10.68 -2.83
N LEU A 51 -17.61 11.90 -3.34
CA LEU A 51 -17.03 13.10 -2.70
C LEU A 51 -18.08 14.06 -2.15
N GLY A 52 -19.23 13.55 -1.72
CA GLY A 52 -20.30 14.30 -1.06
C GLY A 52 -19.92 14.75 0.36
N GLU A 53 -20.93 15.13 1.14
CA GLU A 53 -20.74 15.49 2.56
C GLU A 53 -20.24 14.31 3.37
N LYS A 54 -20.86 13.14 3.21
CA LYS A 54 -20.36 11.86 3.69
C LYS A 54 -19.60 11.20 2.54
N ARG A 55 -18.29 11.06 2.67
CA ARG A 55 -17.46 10.49 1.63
C ARG A 55 -17.28 9.00 1.83
N PHE A 56 -17.34 8.27 0.75
CA PHE A 56 -16.97 6.85 0.75
C PHE A 56 -16.23 6.51 -0.53
N GLY A 57 -15.48 5.44 -0.51
CA GLY A 57 -14.84 4.93 -1.71
C GLY A 57 -14.54 3.46 -1.60
N LEU A 58 -14.42 2.87 -2.77
CA LEU A 58 -14.05 1.49 -3.01
C LEU A 58 -12.78 1.47 -3.84
N ALA A 59 -11.86 0.59 -3.49
CA ALA A 59 -10.68 0.38 -4.31
C ALA A 59 -10.41 -1.12 -4.45
N PHE A 60 -9.91 -1.52 -5.62
CA PHE A 60 -9.47 -2.87 -5.93
C PHE A 60 -8.09 -2.83 -6.54
N ASN A 61 -7.24 -3.73 -6.10
CA ASN A 61 -5.88 -3.88 -6.58
C ASN A 61 -5.66 -5.33 -7.03
N PRO A 62 -6.10 -5.71 -8.24
CA PRO A 62 -5.76 -7.01 -8.81
C PRO A 62 -4.31 -7.03 -9.28
N ARG A 63 -3.65 -8.18 -9.06
CA ARG A 63 -2.28 -8.45 -9.47
C ARG A 63 -2.17 -9.89 -9.99
N TYR A 64 -1.66 -10.05 -11.19
CA TYR A 64 -1.41 -11.36 -11.78
C TYR A 64 0.09 -11.64 -11.88
N ALA A 65 0.53 -12.77 -11.32
CA ALA A 65 1.89 -13.29 -11.38
C ALA A 65 1.96 -14.39 -12.44
N PHE A 66 2.73 -14.17 -13.51
CA PHE A 66 2.68 -15.04 -14.69
C PHE A 66 3.33 -16.41 -14.46
N ILE A 67 4.46 -16.49 -13.76
CA ILE A 67 5.12 -17.78 -13.50
C ILE A 67 4.34 -18.59 -12.46
N ARG A 68 3.87 -17.93 -11.40
CA ARG A 68 3.02 -18.59 -10.40
C ARG A 68 1.61 -18.91 -10.90
N GLN A 69 1.19 -18.33 -12.03
CA GLN A 69 -0.19 -18.42 -12.55
C GLN A 69 -1.22 -18.06 -11.47
N ARG A 70 -0.94 -17.02 -10.70
CA ARG A 70 -1.73 -16.64 -9.53
C ARG A 70 -2.31 -15.25 -9.67
N LEU A 71 -3.62 -15.16 -9.48
CA LEU A 71 -4.31 -13.88 -9.30
C LEU A 71 -4.42 -13.57 -7.80
N ASN A 72 -3.84 -12.44 -7.41
CA ASN A 72 -4.00 -11.87 -6.08
C ASN A 72 -4.90 -10.65 -6.19
N VAL A 73 -5.83 -10.48 -5.26
CA VAL A 73 -6.75 -9.34 -5.24
C VAL A 73 -6.85 -8.80 -3.84
N GLN A 74 -6.70 -7.49 -3.72
CA GLN A 74 -6.91 -6.73 -2.49
C GLN A 74 -8.03 -5.73 -2.70
N GLY A 75 -8.98 -5.66 -1.76
CA GLY A 75 -10.04 -4.67 -1.73
C GLY A 75 -9.85 -3.68 -0.58
N GLU A 76 -10.31 -2.46 -0.77
CA GLU A 76 -10.40 -1.43 0.26
C GLU A 76 -11.76 -0.75 0.19
N LEU A 77 -12.42 -0.61 1.34
CA LEU A 77 -13.60 0.23 1.53
C LEU A 77 -13.24 1.31 2.54
N TYR A 78 -13.54 2.56 2.26
CA TYR A 78 -13.46 3.60 3.26
C TYR A 78 -14.75 4.41 3.38
N PHE A 79 -14.99 4.92 4.58
CA PHE A 79 -16.12 5.78 4.88
C PHE A 79 -15.69 6.95 5.76
N ASN A 80 -15.97 8.17 5.32
CA ASN A 80 -15.70 9.40 6.05
C ASN A 80 -17.03 10.09 6.40
N PRO A 81 -17.65 9.78 7.57
CA PRO A 81 -18.92 10.38 7.98
C PRO A 81 -18.80 11.87 8.26
N ARG A 82 -17.61 12.33 8.66
CA ARG A 82 -17.30 13.73 8.88
C ARG A 82 -16.02 14.09 8.14
N HIS A 83 -16.15 14.95 7.16
CA HIS A 83 -15.02 15.47 6.41
C HIS A 83 -15.13 16.98 6.34
N SER A 84 -14.52 17.64 7.31
CA SER A 84 -14.36 19.09 7.34
C SER A 84 -12.90 19.44 7.57
N TYR A 85 -12.54 20.71 7.40
CA TYR A 85 -11.20 21.18 7.69
C TYR A 85 -10.79 20.97 9.15
N LEU A 86 -11.75 21.07 10.09
CA LEU A 86 -11.49 20.96 11.54
C LEU A 86 -11.68 19.54 12.07
N HIS A 87 -12.44 18.70 11.41
CA HIS A 87 -12.76 17.34 11.87
C HIS A 87 -12.74 16.37 10.68
N ASN A 88 -11.93 15.37 10.78
CA ASN A 88 -11.88 14.29 9.79
C ASN A 88 -11.96 12.95 10.51
N THR A 89 -13.02 12.19 10.23
CA THR A 89 -13.18 10.83 10.76
C THR A 89 -13.19 9.87 9.57
N ARG A 90 -12.38 8.83 9.64
CA ARG A 90 -12.30 7.83 8.58
C ARG A 90 -12.31 6.42 9.16
N TRP A 91 -13.19 5.61 8.65
CA TRP A 91 -13.19 4.16 8.79
C TRP A 91 -12.63 3.55 7.53
N THR A 92 -11.81 2.53 7.68
CA THR A 92 -11.22 1.81 6.53
C THR A 92 -11.30 0.32 6.81
N LEU A 93 -11.79 -0.44 5.84
CA LEU A 93 -11.77 -1.90 5.84
C LEU A 93 -10.97 -2.34 4.62
N LYS A 94 -9.97 -3.19 4.83
CA LYS A 94 -9.14 -3.77 3.75
C LYS A 94 -9.09 -5.27 3.92
N GLY A 95 -8.97 -5.98 2.82
CA GLY A 95 -8.78 -7.42 2.88
C GLY A 95 -8.59 -8.04 1.51
N GLY A 96 -8.27 -9.32 1.55
CA GLY A 96 -8.07 -10.13 0.37
C GLY A 96 -6.76 -10.91 0.42
N ARG A 97 -6.38 -11.47 -0.71
CA ARG A 97 -5.11 -12.16 -0.90
C ARG A 97 -4.15 -11.27 -1.67
N TYR A 98 -3.02 -10.94 -1.06
CA TYR A 98 -2.06 -10.03 -1.69
C TYR A 98 -0.61 -10.35 -1.31
N ILE A 99 0.32 -9.74 -2.05
CA ILE A 99 1.75 -9.88 -1.81
C ILE A 99 2.24 -8.72 -0.96
N ALA A 100 3.01 -9.02 0.06
CA ALA A 100 3.63 -8.03 0.95
C ALA A 100 5.14 -8.26 1.05
N GLN A 101 5.89 -7.22 1.39
CA GLN A 101 7.30 -7.32 1.72
C GLN A 101 7.46 -7.66 3.20
N PHE A 102 8.53 -8.39 3.55
CA PHE A 102 8.82 -8.72 4.95
C PHE A 102 9.16 -7.47 5.76
N ASN A 103 9.83 -6.50 5.17
CA ASN A 103 10.10 -5.22 5.82
C ASN A 103 9.18 -4.11 5.23
N PRO A 104 8.02 -3.83 5.83
CA PRO A 104 7.09 -2.84 5.32
C PRO A 104 7.55 -1.40 5.57
N ASP A 105 8.37 -1.16 6.61
CA ASP A 105 8.82 0.16 7.04
C ASP A 105 9.94 0.70 6.15
N ASP A 106 10.76 -0.22 5.59
CA ASP A 106 11.83 0.09 4.63
C ASP A 106 11.59 -0.69 3.32
N ALA A 107 10.44 -0.41 2.72
CA ALA A 107 10.00 -1.14 1.54
C ALA A 107 10.86 -0.82 0.31
N ILE A 108 11.41 -1.86 -0.29
CA ILE A 108 12.19 -1.75 -1.52
C ILE A 108 11.26 -1.43 -2.69
N SER A 109 11.63 -0.43 -3.48
CA SER A 109 10.91 -0.08 -4.70
C SER A 109 10.90 -1.28 -5.67
N THR A 110 9.70 -1.73 -6.02
CA THR A 110 9.51 -2.87 -6.95
C THR A 110 10.09 -2.57 -8.33
N TRP A 111 10.07 -1.32 -8.78
CA TRP A 111 10.67 -0.90 -10.05
C TRP A 111 12.19 -0.99 -10.03
N ILE A 112 12.82 -0.49 -8.95
CA ILE A 112 14.27 -0.60 -8.76
C ILE A 112 14.68 -2.07 -8.70
N ASN A 113 13.93 -2.88 -7.94
CA ASN A 113 14.21 -4.31 -7.86
C ASN A 113 14.05 -5.02 -9.21
N THR A 114 13.04 -4.66 -10.02
CA THR A 114 12.88 -5.19 -11.37
C THR A 114 14.12 -4.94 -12.22
N TYR A 115 14.65 -3.73 -12.22
CA TYR A 115 15.89 -3.39 -12.91
C TYR A 115 17.09 -4.20 -12.38
N GLN A 116 17.25 -4.26 -11.05
CA GLN A 116 18.37 -4.99 -10.43
C GLN A 116 18.30 -6.49 -10.75
N THR A 117 17.11 -7.06 -10.75
CA THR A 117 16.92 -8.49 -11.04
C THR A 117 17.21 -8.79 -12.51
N LEU A 118 16.64 -8.04 -13.44
CA LEU A 118 16.74 -8.32 -14.88
C LEU A 118 18.10 -7.95 -15.46
N VAL A 119 18.73 -6.86 -14.97
CA VAL A 119 19.95 -6.32 -15.58
C VAL A 119 21.20 -6.69 -14.78
N ARG A 120 21.10 -6.76 -13.45
CA ARG A 120 22.27 -7.02 -12.58
C ARG A 120 22.27 -8.37 -11.90
N ALA A 121 21.28 -9.22 -12.19
CA ALA A 121 21.10 -10.52 -11.57
C ALA A 121 21.09 -10.47 -10.01
N ARG A 122 20.53 -9.41 -9.44
CA ARG A 122 20.42 -9.19 -7.98
C ARG A 122 18.98 -8.97 -7.57
N ASN A 123 18.52 -9.71 -6.56
CA ASN A 123 17.19 -9.54 -5.97
C ASN A 123 17.32 -9.10 -4.51
N PHE A 124 16.77 -7.95 -4.20
CA PHE A 124 16.69 -7.42 -2.84
C PHE A 124 15.29 -7.57 -2.23
N LEU A 125 14.29 -7.85 -3.07
CA LEU A 125 12.91 -7.94 -2.68
C LEU A 125 12.63 -9.32 -2.07
N ARG A 126 12.23 -9.34 -0.81
CA ARG A 126 11.76 -10.53 -0.10
C ARG A 126 10.28 -10.39 0.18
N ILE A 127 9.48 -11.32 -0.32
CA ILE A 127 8.03 -11.21 -0.34
C ILE A 127 7.34 -12.46 0.19
N TYR A 128 6.16 -12.26 0.74
CA TYR A 128 5.25 -13.32 1.15
C TYR A 128 3.83 -13.03 0.66
N GLU A 129 3.03 -14.08 0.53
CA GLU A 129 1.60 -13.94 0.28
C GLU A 129 0.87 -13.86 1.61
N LYS A 130 -0.13 -12.97 1.72
CA LYS A 130 -1.01 -12.90 2.86
C LYS A 130 -2.48 -12.93 2.46
N ASP A 131 -3.25 -13.78 3.14
CA ASP A 131 -4.70 -13.68 3.24
C ASP A 131 -5.01 -12.86 4.47
N TYR A 132 -5.65 -11.70 4.35
CA TYR A 132 -5.81 -10.80 5.47
C TYR A 132 -7.11 -10.03 5.48
N LEU A 133 -7.49 -9.59 6.67
CA LEU A 133 -8.55 -8.62 6.93
C LEU A 133 -8.01 -7.57 7.91
N SER A 134 -8.19 -6.30 7.56
CA SER A 134 -7.75 -5.17 8.38
C SER A 134 -8.88 -4.16 8.51
N ALA A 135 -9.11 -3.69 9.72
CA ALA A 135 -10.04 -2.62 10.04
C ALA A 135 -9.28 -1.48 10.72
N ALA A 136 -9.50 -0.26 10.29
CA ALA A 136 -8.86 0.91 10.86
C ALA A 136 -9.86 2.05 11.09
N PHE A 137 -9.67 2.72 12.21
CA PHE A 137 -10.34 3.97 12.57
C PHE A 137 -9.29 5.06 12.67
N ALA A 138 -9.56 6.20 12.05
CA ALA A 138 -8.73 7.39 12.18
C ALA A 138 -9.63 8.60 12.44
N HIS A 139 -9.26 9.38 13.46
CA HIS A 139 -9.92 10.64 13.75
C HIS A 139 -8.86 11.75 13.92
N LYS A 140 -9.12 12.87 13.28
CA LYS A 140 -8.28 14.07 13.40
C LYS A 140 -9.15 15.28 13.71
N ARG A 141 -8.80 16.02 14.75
CA ARG A 141 -9.42 17.29 15.12
C ARG A 141 -8.45 18.43 14.86
N ALA A 142 -8.72 19.22 13.82
CA ALA A 142 -7.86 20.30 13.36
C ALA A 142 -6.37 19.87 13.30
N SER A 143 -5.50 20.59 14.00
CA SER A 143 -4.10 20.20 14.23
C SER A 143 -3.83 19.91 15.71
N ASP A 144 -4.88 19.80 16.53
CA ASP A 144 -4.73 19.70 17.99
C ASP A 144 -4.39 18.27 18.40
N TRP A 145 -5.10 17.32 17.84
CA TRP A 145 -4.82 15.90 18.09
C TRP A 145 -5.32 15.00 16.95
N SER A 146 -4.70 13.84 16.82
CA SER A 146 -5.15 12.78 15.98
C SER A 146 -5.03 11.43 16.69
N LEU A 147 -5.97 10.55 16.38
CA LEU A 147 -6.03 9.18 16.87
C LEU A 147 -6.15 8.24 15.68
N ARG A 148 -5.35 7.17 15.68
CA ARG A 148 -5.48 6.05 14.75
C ARG A 148 -5.42 4.74 15.54
N ILE A 149 -6.38 3.88 15.27
CA ILE A 149 -6.42 2.51 15.77
C ILE A 149 -6.59 1.61 14.56
N ALA A 150 -5.78 0.57 14.43
CA ALA A 150 -5.93 -0.40 13.38
C ALA A 150 -5.67 -1.81 13.89
N PHE A 151 -6.47 -2.75 13.40
CA PHE A 151 -6.30 -4.17 13.63
C PHE A 151 -6.15 -4.88 12.29
N GLU A 152 -5.17 -5.73 12.16
CA GLU A 152 -4.98 -6.63 11.02
C GLU A 152 -4.88 -8.06 11.54
N TRP A 153 -5.68 -8.95 10.98
CA TRP A 153 -5.48 -10.39 11.07
C TRP A 153 -4.98 -10.89 9.72
N ALA A 154 -3.93 -11.68 9.72
CA ALA A 154 -3.32 -12.17 8.49
C ALA A 154 -2.85 -13.62 8.64
N ASP A 155 -3.07 -14.40 7.60
CA ASP A 155 -2.46 -15.72 7.37
C ASP A 155 -1.37 -15.53 6.30
N ARG A 156 -0.12 -15.66 6.69
CA ARG A 156 1.06 -15.35 5.88
C ARG A 156 1.68 -16.64 5.38
N LEU A 157 1.93 -16.72 4.08
CA LEU A 157 2.58 -17.85 3.42
C LEU A 157 3.92 -17.39 2.83
N ARG A 158 5.01 -18.01 3.26
CA ARG A 158 6.33 -17.81 2.66
C ARG A 158 6.31 -18.33 1.22
N LEU A 159 6.96 -17.61 0.33
CA LEU A 159 7.09 -17.94 -1.07
C LEU A 159 8.53 -18.33 -1.40
N GLU A 160 8.69 -19.15 -2.42
CA GLU A 160 9.98 -19.60 -2.93
C GLU A 160 10.27 -18.94 -4.28
N ASN A 161 11.55 -18.82 -4.65
CA ASN A 161 11.94 -18.37 -5.97
C ASN A 161 11.57 -19.44 -7.00
N LEU A 162 10.90 -19.04 -8.08
CA LEU A 162 10.46 -19.94 -9.17
C LEU A 162 11.22 -19.69 -10.47
N THR A 163 12.04 -18.65 -10.55
CA THR A 163 12.79 -18.34 -11.76
C THR A 163 14.17 -17.76 -11.45
N THR A 164 15.09 -18.05 -12.36
CA THR A 164 16.45 -17.49 -12.40
C THR A 164 16.67 -16.55 -13.60
N GLN A 165 15.58 -16.15 -14.27
CA GLN A 165 15.64 -15.31 -15.48
C GLN A 165 16.29 -13.95 -15.19
N THR A 166 17.25 -13.59 -16.05
CA THR A 166 17.89 -12.27 -16.14
C THR A 166 18.31 -12.03 -17.59
N PHE A 167 18.52 -10.79 -17.98
CA PHE A 167 19.02 -10.45 -19.32
C PHE A 167 20.50 -10.74 -19.47
N TYR A 168 21.27 -10.56 -18.40
CA TYR A 168 22.72 -10.68 -18.40
C TYR A 168 23.15 -11.62 -17.26
N PRO A 169 23.13 -12.94 -17.46
CA PRO A 169 23.58 -13.88 -16.43
C PRO A 169 25.09 -13.74 -16.23
N PRO A 170 25.59 -13.46 -15.02
CA PRO A 170 27.00 -13.55 -14.73
C PRO A 170 27.45 -15.02 -14.82
N ASP A 171 28.54 -15.30 -15.51
CA ASP A 171 29.12 -16.64 -15.66
C ASP A 171 28.14 -17.76 -16.09
N GLY A 172 27.06 -17.40 -16.79
CA GLY A 172 26.05 -18.34 -17.27
C GLY A 172 25.12 -18.92 -16.22
N TYR A 173 25.29 -18.59 -14.94
CA TYR A 173 24.46 -19.07 -13.84
C TYR A 173 24.02 -17.93 -12.92
N VAL A 174 22.75 -17.95 -12.49
CA VAL A 174 22.19 -16.97 -11.56
C VAL A 174 21.56 -17.68 -10.36
N SER A 175 21.97 -17.27 -9.17
CA SER A 175 21.30 -17.62 -7.93
C SER A 175 20.86 -16.34 -7.20
N TYR A 176 19.57 -16.19 -7.01
CA TYR A 176 19.01 -15.05 -6.28
C TYR A 176 19.02 -15.24 -4.76
N GLY A 177 19.57 -16.32 -4.26
CA GLY A 177 19.50 -16.68 -2.85
C GLY A 177 18.08 -17.06 -2.40
N THR A 178 17.87 -17.09 -1.11
CA THR A 178 16.55 -17.42 -0.54
C THR A 178 15.61 -16.21 -0.51
N ASN A 179 14.32 -16.44 -0.68
CA ASN A 179 13.28 -15.43 -0.43
C ASN A 179 12.83 -15.41 1.06
N ALA A 180 13.46 -16.19 1.94
CA ALA A 180 13.22 -16.13 3.37
C ALA A 180 13.67 -14.80 3.97
N PRO A 181 13.04 -14.30 5.04
CA PRO A 181 13.55 -13.16 5.80
C PRO A 181 14.93 -13.50 6.39
N ASP A 182 15.70 -12.48 6.72
CA ASP A 182 17.00 -12.68 7.32
C ASP A 182 16.88 -13.29 8.72
N ALA A 183 17.80 -14.18 9.09
CA ALA A 183 17.77 -14.92 10.37
C ALA A 183 17.84 -14.02 11.61
N VAL A 184 18.23 -12.76 11.45
CA VAL A 184 18.25 -11.76 12.54
C VAL A 184 16.83 -11.36 12.97
N GLU A 185 15.88 -11.37 12.03
CA GLU A 185 14.49 -10.93 12.31
C GLU A 185 13.54 -12.10 12.59
N TYR A 186 13.89 -13.31 12.16
CA TYR A 186 13.03 -14.50 12.29
C TYR A 186 13.85 -15.73 12.67
N PRO A 187 13.27 -16.65 13.47
CA PRO A 187 13.93 -17.92 13.77
C PRO A 187 14.18 -18.72 12.48
N ASP A 188 15.35 -19.35 12.39
CA ASP A 188 15.72 -20.22 11.28
C ASP A 188 15.39 -21.70 11.64
N PRO A 189 14.65 -22.44 10.80
CA PRO A 189 14.02 -21.97 9.57
C PRO A 189 12.74 -21.16 9.85
N ALA A 190 12.57 -20.03 9.15
CA ALA A 190 11.33 -19.26 9.21
C ALA A 190 10.12 -20.13 8.82
N PRO A 191 9.01 -20.10 9.55
CA PRO A 191 7.86 -20.95 9.29
C PRO A 191 7.30 -20.72 7.89
N LEU A 192 6.88 -21.81 7.22
CA LEU A 192 6.25 -21.75 5.90
C LEU A 192 4.94 -20.96 5.93
N ARG A 193 4.20 -21.08 7.03
CA ARG A 193 2.91 -20.41 7.22
C ARG A 193 2.79 -19.89 8.64
N GLN A 194 2.31 -18.66 8.78
CA GLN A 194 2.15 -18.00 10.06
C GLN A 194 0.86 -17.20 10.10
N LYS A 195 0.08 -17.40 11.15
CA LYS A 195 -1.08 -16.57 11.48
C LYS A 195 -0.66 -15.48 12.46
N ALA A 196 -1.02 -14.25 12.18
CA ALA A 196 -0.68 -13.11 13.02
C ALA A 196 -1.87 -12.15 13.16
N GLY A 197 -2.10 -11.69 14.38
CA GLY A 197 -2.97 -10.57 14.68
C GLY A 197 -2.11 -9.39 15.11
N VAL A 198 -2.29 -8.23 14.49
CA VAL A 198 -1.56 -7.01 14.82
C VAL A 198 -2.55 -5.92 15.19
N LEU A 199 -2.42 -5.37 16.39
CA LEU A 199 -3.13 -4.18 16.83
C LEU A 199 -2.14 -3.02 16.85
N SER A 200 -2.44 -1.94 16.14
CA SER A 200 -1.63 -0.73 16.16
C SER A 200 -2.44 0.45 16.67
N PHE A 201 -1.79 1.26 17.46
CA PHE A 201 -2.35 2.46 18.06
C PHE A 201 -1.38 3.63 17.82
N SER A 202 -1.91 4.76 17.39
CA SER A 202 -1.13 6.00 17.27
C SER A 202 -1.95 7.17 17.77
N PHE A 203 -1.42 7.90 18.71
CA PHE A 203 -2.00 9.12 19.24
C PHE A 203 -1.00 10.26 19.11
N GLU A 204 -1.44 11.35 18.51
CA GLU A 204 -0.65 12.55 18.32
C GLU A 204 -1.38 13.75 18.91
N VAL A 205 -0.69 14.60 19.62
CA VAL A 205 -1.24 15.81 20.22
C VAL A 205 -0.29 17.00 20.08
N SER A 206 -0.88 18.16 19.81
CA SER A 206 -0.20 19.47 19.78
C SER A 206 -0.97 20.45 20.66
N PRO A 207 -0.76 20.42 21.98
CA PRO A 207 -1.67 21.01 22.97
C PRO A 207 -1.79 22.54 22.90
N TRP A 208 -0.78 23.24 22.39
CA TRP A 208 -0.75 24.71 22.32
C TRP A 208 -0.74 25.23 20.89
N GLN A 209 -1.33 24.48 19.94
CA GLN A 209 -1.36 24.86 18.54
C GLN A 209 -2.04 26.23 18.36
N ARG A 210 -1.32 27.19 17.84
CA ARG A 210 -1.84 28.51 17.47
C ARG A 210 -2.40 28.51 16.07
N TYR A 211 -3.42 29.31 15.84
CA TYR A 211 -4.10 29.42 14.54
C TYR A 211 -4.11 30.87 14.07
N GLN A 212 -3.95 31.07 12.78
CA GLN A 212 -4.24 32.33 12.11
C GLN A 212 -5.49 32.15 11.23
N THR A 213 -6.30 33.20 11.14
CA THR A 213 -7.43 33.22 10.21
C THR A 213 -7.00 33.93 8.94
N ARG A 214 -7.00 33.23 7.83
CA ARG A 214 -6.71 33.78 6.50
C ARG A 214 -7.88 33.45 5.58
N ASN A 215 -8.49 34.48 4.96
CA ASN A 215 -9.64 34.35 4.08
C ASN A 215 -10.80 33.52 4.72
N GLY A 216 -11.12 33.80 5.99
CA GLY A 216 -12.17 33.11 6.73
C GLY A 216 -11.86 31.67 7.14
N ARG A 217 -10.65 31.16 6.88
CA ARG A 217 -10.21 29.82 7.27
C ARG A 217 -9.16 29.89 8.36
N LYS A 218 -9.34 29.08 9.41
CA LYS A 218 -8.32 28.88 10.45
C LYS A 218 -7.23 27.96 9.93
N THR A 219 -6.00 28.45 9.85
CA THR A 219 -4.81 27.68 9.49
C THR A 219 -3.86 27.60 10.67
N PRO A 220 -3.30 26.42 10.99
CA PRO A 220 -2.33 26.31 12.08
C PRO A 220 -1.04 27.05 11.71
N ILE A 221 -0.43 27.72 12.70
CA ILE A 221 0.87 28.36 12.55
C ILE A 221 1.93 27.27 12.74
N PRO A 222 2.79 26.98 11.74
CA PRO A 222 3.83 25.98 11.88
C PRO A 222 4.78 26.29 13.05
N GLY A 223 5.19 25.25 13.78
CA GLY A 223 6.14 25.40 14.89
C GLY A 223 5.60 26.10 16.16
N SER A 224 4.30 26.43 16.21
CA SER A 224 3.70 27.11 17.35
C SER A 224 3.41 26.20 18.56
N SER A 225 3.54 24.88 18.40
CA SER A 225 3.31 23.88 19.45
C SER A 225 4.30 22.73 19.32
N PRO A 226 4.80 22.18 20.44
CA PRO A 226 5.48 20.89 20.41
C PRO A 226 4.49 19.81 19.96
N ARG A 227 5.01 18.82 19.24
CA ARG A 227 4.26 17.67 18.77
C ARG A 227 4.70 16.45 19.57
N SER A 228 3.77 15.83 20.29
CA SER A 228 4.00 14.56 20.98
C SER A 228 3.30 13.44 20.24
N VAL A 229 4.01 12.33 20.01
CA VAL A 229 3.50 11.16 19.30
C VAL A 229 3.72 9.94 20.18
N LEU A 230 2.65 9.18 20.40
CA LEU A 230 2.66 7.87 21.04
C LEU A 230 2.26 6.83 20.00
N ASN A 231 3.15 5.87 19.73
CA ASN A 231 2.90 4.75 18.86
C ASN A 231 3.08 3.44 19.65
N TYR A 232 2.17 2.48 19.40
CA TYR A 232 2.23 1.11 19.92
C TYR A 232 1.81 0.12 18.86
#